data_2b80def19a5f61da12ee178d02d06542
#
_entry.id   2b80def19a5f61da12ee178d02d06542
#
_cell.length_a   1.000
_cell.length_b   1.000
_cell.length_c   1.000
_cell.angle_alpha   90.00
_cell.angle_beta   90.00
_cell.angle_gamma   90.00
#
_symmetry.space_group_name_H-M   'P 1'
#
loop_
_entity.id
_entity.type
_entity.pdbx_description
1 polymer ?
#
loop_
_entity_poly.entity_id
_entity_poly.type
_entity_poly.pdbx_seq_one_letter_code
_entity_poly.pdbx_strand_id
1 'polypeptide(L)'
;MKAQRSYDMRSRSASAEATRMRILEQAQALFLSRWYDEVTIATVAAHAEVSGQTVLNHFGDKEGLFAAVVDHTSGEILGRRDRAQPGDVPGAIEILVDDYEITGDASIRLLAVEHRIASVRKTMDTGRNNHRDWVERIFAAPGVTDELVVVTDVYAWKLLRRDRGLGRDETVASMRRMAEALIQTQTSAESTKRRRRR
;
A
#
# COMPACT_ATOMS: atom_id res chain seq x y z
N MET A 1 -16.31 -1.03 46.30
CA MET A 1 -15.64 -2.14 45.57
C MET A 1 -15.91 -2.19 44.08
N LYS A 2 -17.03 -1.73 43.50
CA LYS A 2 -17.27 -1.72 42.03
C LYS A 2 -16.39 -0.73 41.26
N ALA A 3 -16.09 0.46 41.79
CA ALA A 3 -15.30 1.49 41.10
C ALA A 3 -13.82 1.06 40.88
N GLN A 4 -13.20 0.44 41.92
CA GLN A 4 -11.81 -0.04 41.86
C GLN A 4 -11.62 -1.13 40.79
N ARG A 5 -12.57 -2.05 40.69
CA ARG A 5 -12.55 -3.14 39.69
C ARG A 5 -12.72 -2.65 38.27
N SER A 6 -13.51 -1.57 38.04
CA SER A 6 -13.69 -0.92 36.74
C SER A 6 -12.44 -0.15 36.32
N TYR A 7 -11.73 0.49 37.24
CA TYR A 7 -10.47 1.18 37.00
C TYR A 7 -9.36 0.20 36.60
N ASP A 8 -9.21 -0.91 37.33
CA ASP A 8 -8.23 -1.96 37.06
C ASP A 8 -8.46 -2.62 35.69
N MET A 9 -9.71 -2.82 35.29
CA MET A 9 -10.04 -3.38 33.98
C MET A 9 -9.69 -2.43 32.81
N ARG A 10 -9.97 -1.13 32.96
CA ARG A 10 -9.61 -0.11 31.95
C ARG A 10 -8.10 0.04 31.82
N SER A 11 -7.36 0.04 32.93
CA SER A 11 -5.89 0.11 32.90
C SER A 11 -5.27 -1.10 32.23
N ARG A 12 -5.76 -2.33 32.51
CA ARG A 12 -5.28 -3.56 31.85
C ARG A 12 -5.60 -3.57 30.36
N SER A 13 -6.79 -3.12 29.97
CA SER A 13 -7.18 -3.00 28.56
C SER A 13 -6.31 -2.00 27.80
N ALA A 14 -6.03 -0.84 28.40
CA ALA A 14 -5.14 0.16 27.80
C ALA A 14 -3.70 -0.35 27.67
N SER A 15 -3.19 -1.07 28.67
CA SER A 15 -1.86 -1.69 28.59
C SER A 15 -1.77 -2.79 27.54
N ALA A 16 -2.81 -3.61 27.39
CA ALA A 16 -2.87 -4.66 26.36
C ALA A 16 -2.92 -4.05 24.95
N GLU A 17 -3.69 -2.97 24.77
CA GLU A 17 -3.75 -2.27 23.48
C GLU A 17 -2.42 -1.59 23.12
N ALA A 18 -1.77 -0.93 24.09
CA ALA A 18 -0.43 -0.37 23.87
C ALA A 18 0.60 -1.45 23.48
N THR A 19 0.53 -2.63 24.09
CA THR A 19 1.38 -3.77 23.72
C THR A 19 1.05 -4.28 22.32
N ARG A 20 -0.23 -4.39 21.98
CA ARG A 20 -0.69 -4.79 20.65
C ARG A 20 -0.17 -3.85 19.57
N MET A 21 -0.30 -2.54 19.77
CA MET A 21 0.20 -1.53 18.81
C MET A 21 1.72 -1.60 18.66
N ARG A 22 2.47 -1.72 19.75
CA ARG A 22 3.93 -1.87 19.68
C ARG A 22 4.35 -3.10 18.86
N ILE A 23 3.69 -4.24 19.06
CA ILE A 23 3.94 -5.45 18.25
C ILE A 23 3.64 -5.18 16.78
N LEU A 24 2.52 -4.52 16.48
CA LEU A 24 2.08 -4.21 15.12
C LEU A 24 3.08 -3.30 14.41
N GLU A 25 3.55 -2.24 15.05
CA GLU A 25 4.55 -1.31 14.51
C GLU A 25 5.88 -2.00 14.21
N GLN A 26 6.36 -2.85 15.13
CA GLN A 26 7.59 -3.61 14.91
C GLN A 26 7.44 -4.65 13.80
N ALA A 27 6.29 -5.31 13.72
CA ALA A 27 5.99 -6.24 12.64
C ALA A 27 5.90 -5.51 11.29
N GLN A 28 5.26 -4.34 11.23
CA GLN A 28 5.20 -3.50 10.03
C GLN A 28 6.62 -3.15 9.53
N ALA A 29 7.49 -2.64 10.38
CA ALA A 29 8.88 -2.32 10.03
C ALA A 29 9.63 -3.53 9.48
N LEU A 30 9.43 -4.71 10.06
CA LEU A 30 10.05 -5.95 9.60
C LEU A 30 9.50 -6.40 8.23
N PHE A 31 8.19 -6.40 8.02
CA PHE A 31 7.60 -6.76 6.72
C PHE A 31 7.91 -5.73 5.62
N LEU A 32 8.10 -4.47 5.96
CA LEU A 32 8.54 -3.43 5.02
C LEU A 32 10.00 -3.60 4.60
N SER A 33 10.86 -4.18 5.44
CA SER A 33 12.31 -4.27 5.20
C SER A 33 12.82 -5.65 4.80
N ARG A 34 12.07 -6.73 5.10
CA ARG A 34 12.49 -8.13 4.90
C ARG A 34 11.55 -8.91 4.01
N TRP A 35 12.00 -10.06 3.52
CA TRP A 35 11.15 -11.02 2.85
C TRP A 35 10.12 -11.61 3.82
N TYR A 36 8.93 -11.95 3.30
CA TYR A 36 7.88 -12.54 4.13
C TYR A 36 8.37 -13.74 4.95
N ASP A 37 9.15 -14.64 4.32
CA ASP A 37 9.63 -15.87 4.98
C ASP A 37 10.63 -15.60 6.12
N GLU A 38 11.38 -14.49 6.06
CA GLU A 38 12.36 -14.10 7.06
C GLU A 38 11.75 -13.48 8.32
N VAL A 39 10.52 -12.99 8.24
CA VAL A 39 9.81 -12.47 9.40
C VAL A 39 9.21 -13.62 10.19
N THR A 40 9.64 -13.80 11.45
CA THR A 40 9.13 -14.84 12.35
C THR A 40 8.49 -14.22 13.59
N ILE A 41 7.61 -15.00 14.26
CA ILE A 41 7.05 -14.58 15.56
C ILE A 41 8.15 -14.27 16.58
N ALA A 42 9.23 -15.05 16.61
CA ALA A 42 10.35 -14.83 17.51
C ALA A 42 11.09 -13.50 17.21
N THR A 43 11.30 -13.21 15.92
CA THR A 43 11.94 -11.94 15.51
C THR A 43 11.10 -10.75 15.89
N VAL A 44 9.78 -10.80 15.63
CA VAL A 44 8.85 -9.72 16.02
C VAL A 44 8.79 -9.55 17.53
N ALA A 45 8.70 -10.64 18.29
CA ALA A 45 8.68 -10.63 19.74
C ALA A 45 9.93 -9.96 20.33
N ALA A 46 11.11 -10.27 19.78
CA ALA A 46 12.37 -9.67 20.21
C ALA A 46 12.41 -8.15 19.95
N HIS A 47 11.95 -7.68 18.77
CA HIS A 47 11.91 -6.24 18.46
C HIS A 47 10.84 -5.49 19.27
N ALA A 48 9.71 -6.14 19.57
CA ALA A 48 8.65 -5.57 20.39
C ALA A 48 8.89 -5.69 21.91
N GLU A 49 10.02 -6.30 22.35
CA GLU A 49 10.37 -6.55 23.75
C GLU A 49 9.26 -7.30 24.51
N VAL A 50 8.72 -8.36 23.88
CA VAL A 50 7.71 -9.24 24.47
C VAL A 50 8.07 -10.71 24.26
N SER A 51 7.33 -11.63 24.90
CA SER A 51 7.46 -13.06 24.60
C SER A 51 6.77 -13.43 23.28
N GLY A 52 7.24 -14.47 22.60
CA GLY A 52 6.56 -15.03 21.42
C GLY A 52 5.11 -15.42 21.73
N GLN A 53 4.85 -15.93 22.93
CA GLN A 53 3.50 -16.26 23.40
C GLN A 53 2.61 -15.02 23.48
N THR A 54 3.15 -13.86 23.85
CA THR A 54 2.42 -12.59 23.86
C THR A 54 1.98 -12.20 22.44
N VAL A 55 2.88 -12.34 21.44
CA VAL A 55 2.53 -12.09 20.03
C VAL A 55 1.41 -13.04 19.58
N LEU A 56 1.54 -14.34 19.87
CA LEU A 56 0.53 -15.34 19.52
C LEU A 56 -0.83 -15.07 20.20
N ASN A 57 -0.83 -14.60 21.44
CA ASN A 57 -2.06 -14.26 22.16
C ASN A 57 -2.81 -13.08 21.52
N HIS A 58 -2.10 -12.12 20.87
CA HIS A 58 -2.70 -10.97 20.22
C HIS A 58 -3.12 -11.24 18.77
N PHE A 59 -2.39 -12.08 18.04
CA PHE A 59 -2.54 -12.21 16.58
C PHE A 59 -2.79 -13.65 16.11
N GLY A 60 -2.73 -14.65 17.00
CA GLY A 60 -2.94 -16.06 16.68
C GLY A 60 -1.69 -16.73 16.11
N ASP A 61 -1.33 -16.35 14.91
CA ASP A 61 -0.18 -16.89 14.18
C ASP A 61 0.49 -15.80 13.30
N LYS A 62 1.45 -16.20 12.47
CA LYS A 62 2.14 -15.32 11.55
C LYS A 62 1.20 -14.72 10.49
N GLU A 63 0.23 -15.49 10.01
CA GLU A 63 -0.72 -15.01 9.00
C GLU A 63 -1.68 -14.00 9.59
N GLY A 64 -2.17 -14.21 10.82
CA GLY A 64 -2.99 -13.25 11.55
C GLY A 64 -2.23 -11.97 11.87
N LEU A 65 -0.94 -12.07 12.25
CA LEU A 65 -0.08 -10.91 12.43
C LEU A 65 0.12 -10.15 11.11
N PHE A 66 0.40 -10.85 10.02
CA PHE A 66 0.55 -10.26 8.69
C PHE A 66 -0.73 -9.56 8.24
N ALA A 67 -1.89 -10.19 8.42
CA ALA A 67 -3.18 -9.59 8.09
C ALA A 67 -3.41 -8.28 8.85
N ALA A 68 -3.10 -8.25 10.15
CA ALA A 68 -3.23 -7.03 10.95
C ALA A 68 -2.26 -5.91 10.50
N VAL A 69 -1.03 -6.28 10.09
CA VAL A 69 -0.08 -5.33 9.50
C VAL A 69 -0.60 -4.78 8.17
N VAL A 70 -1.15 -5.65 7.32
CA VAL A 70 -1.74 -5.25 6.03
C VAL A 70 -2.89 -4.28 6.23
N ASP A 71 -3.81 -4.57 7.15
CA ASP A 71 -4.94 -3.68 7.45
C ASP A 71 -4.47 -2.29 7.91
N HIS A 72 -3.49 -2.26 8.80
CA HIS A 72 -2.91 -1.02 9.30
C HIS A 72 -2.21 -0.22 8.19
N THR A 73 -1.32 -0.86 7.43
CA THR A 73 -0.58 -0.25 6.32
C THR A 73 -1.51 0.21 5.20
N SER A 74 -2.54 -0.59 4.87
CA SER A 74 -3.54 -0.21 3.86
C SER A 74 -4.31 1.04 4.27
N GLY A 75 -4.66 1.18 5.54
CA GLY A 75 -5.28 2.39 6.06
C GLY A 75 -4.41 3.64 5.88
N GLU A 76 -3.10 3.52 6.13
CA GLU A 76 -2.15 4.61 5.91
C GLU A 76 -2.00 4.96 4.42
N ILE A 77 -1.90 3.94 3.55
CA ILE A 77 -1.83 4.12 2.09
C ILE A 77 -3.08 4.83 1.57
N LEU A 78 -4.26 4.34 1.93
CA LEU A 78 -5.52 4.96 1.52
C LEU A 78 -5.62 6.40 2.01
N GLY A 79 -5.28 6.67 3.27
CA GLY A 79 -5.27 8.02 3.83
C GLY A 79 -4.30 8.98 3.11
N ARG A 80 -3.16 8.51 2.62
CA ARG A 80 -2.25 9.31 1.76
C ARG A 80 -2.84 9.52 0.38
N ARG A 81 -3.37 8.48 -0.27
CA ARG A 81 -3.91 8.52 -1.64
C ARG A 81 -5.22 9.30 -1.74
N ASP A 82 -6.00 9.39 -0.68
CA ASP A 82 -7.23 10.19 -0.64
C ASP A 82 -6.97 11.71 -0.68
N ARG A 83 -5.74 12.15 -0.49
CA ARG A 83 -5.36 13.55 -0.70
C ARG A 83 -5.29 13.95 -2.18
N ALA A 84 -5.19 12.98 -3.09
CA ALA A 84 -5.19 13.23 -4.52
C ALA A 84 -6.55 13.77 -4.98
N GLN A 85 -6.52 14.83 -5.77
CA GLN A 85 -7.73 15.44 -6.30
C GLN A 85 -8.03 14.89 -7.70
N PRO A 86 -9.29 14.56 -8.02
CA PRO A 86 -9.67 14.15 -9.37
C PRO A 86 -9.28 15.22 -10.41
N GLY A 87 -8.57 14.77 -11.46
CA GLY A 87 -8.08 15.65 -12.53
C GLY A 87 -6.73 16.30 -12.28
N ASP A 88 -6.21 16.29 -11.05
CA ASP A 88 -4.85 16.75 -10.74
C ASP A 88 -3.83 15.61 -10.98
N VAL A 89 -3.48 15.41 -12.25
CA VAL A 89 -2.50 14.38 -12.64
C VAL A 89 -1.13 14.57 -11.98
N PRO A 90 -0.54 15.80 -11.97
CA PRO A 90 0.74 16.04 -11.31
C PRO A 90 0.74 15.65 -9.83
N GLY A 91 -0.20 16.19 -9.05
CA GLY A 91 -0.28 15.92 -7.61
C GLY A 91 -0.59 14.45 -7.30
N ALA A 92 -1.41 13.79 -8.12
CA ALA A 92 -1.71 12.37 -7.98
C ALA A 92 -0.45 11.50 -8.17
N ILE A 93 0.39 11.79 -9.17
CA ILE A 93 1.63 11.05 -9.42
C ILE A 93 2.66 11.30 -8.30
N GLU A 94 2.77 12.51 -7.78
CA GLU A 94 3.63 12.80 -6.63
C GLU A 94 3.25 11.97 -5.41
N ILE A 95 1.96 11.98 -5.03
CA ILE A 95 1.43 11.20 -3.92
C ILE A 95 1.70 9.71 -4.12
N LEU A 96 1.51 9.21 -5.33
CA LEU A 96 1.73 7.80 -5.66
C LEU A 96 3.19 7.40 -5.53
N VAL A 97 4.10 8.21 -6.06
CA VAL A 97 5.55 7.94 -5.97
C VAL A 97 6.02 8.00 -4.52
N ASP A 98 5.57 8.98 -3.73
CA ASP A 98 5.88 9.07 -2.30
C ASP A 98 5.40 7.84 -1.53
N ASP A 99 4.25 7.30 -1.89
CA ASP A 99 3.73 6.08 -1.31
C ASP A 99 4.61 4.87 -1.68
N TYR A 100 5.09 4.78 -2.92
CA TYR A 100 6.00 3.73 -3.36
C TYR A 100 7.42 3.87 -2.80
N GLU A 101 7.90 5.07 -2.49
CA GLU A 101 9.18 5.23 -1.76
C GLU A 101 9.14 4.56 -0.38
N ILE A 102 7.96 4.45 0.24
CA ILE A 102 7.76 3.79 1.53
C ILE A 102 7.48 2.29 1.35
N THR A 103 6.58 1.93 0.44
CA THR A 103 5.97 0.60 0.37
C THR A 103 6.39 -0.21 -0.86
N GLY A 104 6.97 0.41 -1.87
CA GLY A 104 7.19 -0.19 -3.18
C GLY A 104 8.11 -1.41 -3.15
N ASP A 105 9.25 -1.34 -2.45
CA ASP A 105 10.18 -2.46 -2.34
C ASP A 105 9.55 -3.65 -1.59
N ALA A 106 8.73 -3.39 -0.56
CA ALA A 106 7.98 -4.43 0.15
C ALA A 106 6.91 -5.05 -0.75
N SER A 107 6.18 -4.23 -1.51
CA SER A 107 5.18 -4.70 -2.47
C SER A 107 5.80 -5.61 -3.52
N ILE A 108 6.96 -5.25 -4.08
CA ILE A 108 7.69 -6.09 -5.04
C ILE A 108 8.12 -7.43 -4.42
N ARG A 109 8.60 -7.44 -3.16
CA ARG A 109 8.94 -8.69 -2.47
C ARG A 109 7.71 -9.57 -2.23
N LEU A 110 6.56 -8.99 -1.88
CA LEU A 110 5.31 -9.73 -1.69
C LEU A 110 4.80 -10.29 -3.03
N LEU A 111 4.81 -9.51 -4.11
CA LEU A 111 4.46 -9.95 -5.46
C LEU A 111 5.32 -11.13 -5.93
N ALA A 112 6.61 -11.16 -5.57
CA ALA A 112 7.50 -12.26 -5.94
C ALA A 112 7.13 -13.59 -5.26
N VAL A 113 6.42 -13.58 -4.14
CA VAL A 113 6.03 -14.79 -3.37
C VAL A 113 4.53 -15.08 -3.36
N GLU A 114 3.70 -14.22 -3.96
CA GLU A 114 2.23 -14.32 -3.92
C GLU A 114 1.70 -15.66 -4.47
N HIS A 115 2.39 -16.24 -5.45
CA HIS A 115 2.00 -17.53 -6.04
C HIS A 115 2.15 -18.72 -5.06
N ARG A 116 2.94 -18.58 -3.99
CA ARG A 116 3.22 -19.62 -3.00
C ARG A 116 2.46 -19.42 -1.69
N ILE A 117 2.05 -18.19 -1.36
CA ILE A 117 1.50 -17.81 -0.06
C ILE A 117 0.10 -17.21 -0.25
N ALA A 118 -0.93 -17.95 0.19
CA ALA A 118 -2.34 -17.59 -0.07
C ALA A 118 -2.74 -16.24 0.58
N SER A 119 -2.27 -15.97 1.80
CA SER A 119 -2.53 -14.69 2.48
C SER A 119 -1.89 -13.50 1.75
N VAL A 120 -0.67 -13.68 1.23
CA VAL A 120 0.01 -12.66 0.41
C VAL A 120 -0.73 -12.44 -0.91
N ARG A 121 -1.16 -13.52 -1.59
CA ARG A 121 -1.96 -13.41 -2.83
C ARG A 121 -3.21 -12.58 -2.59
N LYS A 122 -3.99 -12.90 -1.57
CA LYS A 122 -5.20 -12.15 -1.21
C LYS A 122 -4.90 -10.66 -1.00
N THR A 123 -3.80 -10.35 -0.32
CA THR A 123 -3.37 -8.96 -0.10
C THR A 123 -3.04 -8.26 -1.43
N MET A 124 -2.29 -8.92 -2.31
CA MET A 124 -1.92 -8.34 -3.61
C MET A 124 -3.14 -8.16 -4.53
N ASP A 125 -4.08 -9.10 -4.52
CA ASP A 125 -5.35 -8.96 -5.27
C ASP A 125 -6.15 -7.76 -4.79
N THR A 126 -6.27 -7.58 -3.48
CA THR A 126 -6.92 -6.39 -2.91
C THR A 126 -6.19 -5.11 -3.29
N GLY A 127 -4.86 -5.11 -3.23
CA GLY A 127 -4.03 -3.97 -3.64
C GLY A 127 -4.24 -3.58 -5.11
N ARG A 128 -4.30 -4.55 -6.03
CA ARG A 128 -4.58 -4.33 -7.46
C ARG A 128 -5.96 -3.71 -7.68
N ASN A 129 -6.98 -4.22 -6.99
CA ASN A 129 -8.34 -3.65 -7.09
C ASN A 129 -8.38 -2.22 -6.57
N ASN A 130 -7.84 -1.96 -5.38
CA ASN A 130 -7.78 -0.62 -4.80
C ASN A 130 -7.02 0.38 -5.70
N HIS A 131 -5.92 -0.08 -6.33
CA HIS A 131 -5.16 0.75 -7.27
C HIS A 131 -5.97 1.09 -8.52
N ARG A 132 -6.66 0.10 -9.11
CA ARG A 132 -7.54 0.31 -10.25
C ARG A 132 -8.65 1.31 -9.93
N ASP A 133 -9.36 1.11 -8.81
CA ASP A 133 -10.45 1.99 -8.38
C ASP A 133 -9.93 3.44 -8.15
N TRP A 134 -8.73 3.56 -7.59
CA TRP A 134 -8.08 4.85 -7.41
C TRP A 134 -7.75 5.53 -8.75
N VAL A 135 -7.20 4.79 -9.70
CA VAL A 135 -6.89 5.28 -11.07
C VAL A 135 -8.16 5.77 -11.76
N GLU A 136 -9.23 4.98 -11.74
CA GLU A 136 -10.53 5.34 -12.33
C GLU A 136 -11.07 6.64 -11.74
N ARG A 137 -11.01 6.77 -10.43
CA ARG A 137 -11.52 7.95 -9.71
C ARG A 137 -10.68 9.21 -9.96
N ILE A 138 -9.36 9.08 -9.97
CA ILE A 138 -8.46 10.24 -10.01
C ILE A 138 -8.23 10.76 -11.43
N PHE A 139 -7.99 9.86 -12.38
CA PHE A 139 -7.69 10.29 -13.75
C PHE A 139 -8.94 10.49 -14.61
N ALA A 140 -10.07 9.85 -14.26
CA ALA A 140 -11.37 9.98 -14.92
C ALA A 140 -11.28 9.87 -16.47
N ALA A 141 -10.44 8.95 -16.96
CA ALA A 141 -10.14 8.75 -18.38
C ALA A 141 -10.47 7.30 -18.82
N PRO A 142 -11.79 6.95 -18.93
CA PRO A 142 -12.24 5.56 -19.05
C PRO A 142 -11.75 4.84 -20.31
N GLY A 143 -11.37 5.58 -21.36
CA GLY A 143 -10.87 5.00 -22.59
C GLY A 143 -9.41 4.51 -22.55
N VAL A 144 -8.68 4.83 -21.48
CA VAL A 144 -7.26 4.49 -21.27
C VAL A 144 -6.97 4.06 -19.83
N THR A 145 -7.99 3.56 -19.11
CA THR A 145 -7.83 3.14 -17.71
C THR A 145 -6.79 2.05 -17.54
N ASP A 146 -6.80 1.02 -18.37
CA ASP A 146 -5.86 -0.10 -18.26
C ASP A 146 -4.41 0.36 -18.48
N GLU A 147 -4.18 1.23 -19.46
CA GLU A 147 -2.86 1.83 -19.72
C GLU A 147 -2.43 2.74 -18.56
N LEU A 148 -3.36 3.50 -17.98
CA LEU A 148 -3.07 4.32 -16.79
C LEU A 148 -2.72 3.44 -15.59
N VAL A 149 -3.43 2.34 -15.36
CA VAL A 149 -3.07 1.36 -14.32
C VAL A 149 -1.63 0.88 -14.53
N VAL A 150 -1.24 0.52 -15.77
CA VAL A 150 0.12 0.03 -16.07
C VAL A 150 1.18 1.09 -15.80
N VAL A 151 1.01 2.33 -16.27
CA VAL A 151 2.04 3.38 -16.11
C VAL A 151 2.10 3.94 -14.69
N THR A 152 1.10 3.67 -13.87
CA THR A 152 1.07 4.06 -12.45
C THR A 152 1.31 2.90 -11.49
N ASP A 153 1.54 1.68 -12.00
CA ASP A 153 1.79 0.49 -11.19
C ASP A 153 3.16 0.53 -10.48
N VAL A 154 3.26 -0.21 -9.38
CA VAL A 154 4.53 -0.36 -8.64
C VAL A 154 5.66 -0.95 -9.50
N TYR A 155 5.35 -1.73 -10.51
CA TYR A 155 6.35 -2.23 -11.45
C TYR A 155 6.91 -1.12 -12.36
N ALA A 156 6.08 -0.16 -12.80
CA ALA A 156 6.56 1.02 -13.53
C ALA A 156 7.50 1.86 -12.65
N TRP A 157 7.12 2.12 -11.39
CA TRP A 157 7.97 2.78 -10.42
C TRP A 157 9.29 2.02 -10.20
N LYS A 158 9.22 0.69 -9.97
CA LYS A 158 10.41 -0.14 -9.77
C LYS A 158 11.36 -0.05 -10.96
N LEU A 159 10.84 -0.20 -12.18
CA LEU A 159 11.65 -0.11 -13.40
C LEU A 159 12.38 1.23 -13.49
N LEU A 160 11.71 2.34 -13.26
CA LEU A 160 12.30 3.68 -13.32
C LEU A 160 13.25 3.93 -12.15
N ARG A 161 12.78 3.70 -10.94
CA ARG A 161 13.43 4.10 -9.69
C ARG A 161 14.54 3.16 -9.26
N ARG A 162 14.39 1.84 -9.45
CA ARG A 162 15.33 0.81 -8.97
C ARG A 162 16.19 0.26 -10.11
N ASP A 163 15.58 -0.14 -11.22
CA ASP A 163 16.34 -0.81 -12.29
C ASP A 163 17.09 0.21 -13.16
N ARG A 164 16.49 1.38 -13.44
CA ARG A 164 17.13 2.47 -14.19
C ARG A 164 17.89 3.46 -13.31
N GLY A 165 17.67 3.44 -11.99
CA GLY A 165 18.36 4.31 -11.04
C GLY A 165 17.97 5.78 -11.10
N LEU A 166 16.81 6.13 -11.65
CA LEU A 166 16.35 7.52 -11.68
C LEU A 166 16.13 8.06 -10.26
N GLY A 167 16.37 9.36 -10.05
CA GLY A 167 15.97 10.05 -8.84
C GLY A 167 14.46 10.06 -8.64
N ARG A 168 13.98 10.38 -7.42
CA ARG A 168 12.55 10.49 -7.13
C ARG A 168 11.85 11.44 -8.11
N ASP A 169 12.36 12.65 -8.27
CA ASP A 169 11.74 13.68 -9.09
C ASP A 169 11.75 13.32 -10.59
N GLU A 170 12.80 12.64 -11.07
CA GLU A 170 12.86 12.11 -12.44
C GLU A 170 11.85 10.99 -12.65
N THR A 171 11.62 10.15 -11.62
CA THR A 171 10.59 9.10 -11.63
C THR A 171 9.19 9.72 -11.70
N VAL A 172 8.90 10.71 -10.84
CA VAL A 172 7.66 11.50 -10.88
C VAL A 172 7.44 12.09 -12.27
N ALA A 173 8.45 12.81 -12.81
CA ALA A 173 8.36 13.45 -14.12
C ALA A 173 8.11 12.44 -15.25
N SER A 174 8.70 11.24 -15.17
CA SER A 174 8.54 10.20 -16.18
C SER A 174 7.14 9.56 -16.13
N MET A 175 6.67 9.18 -14.93
CA MET A 175 5.32 8.62 -14.76
C MET A 175 4.24 9.63 -15.14
N ARG A 176 4.41 10.90 -14.76
CA ARG A 176 3.51 11.99 -15.11
C ARG A 176 3.41 12.17 -16.62
N ARG A 177 4.55 12.25 -17.35
CA ARG A 177 4.54 12.39 -18.81
C ARG A 177 3.79 11.25 -19.50
N MET A 178 3.96 10.01 -19.02
CA MET A 178 3.24 8.85 -19.58
C MET A 178 1.73 8.96 -19.33
N ALA A 179 1.31 9.31 -18.13
CA ALA A 179 -0.11 9.47 -17.80
C ALA A 179 -0.76 10.61 -18.58
N GLU A 180 -0.12 11.80 -18.64
CA GLU A 180 -0.61 12.95 -19.40
C GLU A 180 -0.75 12.64 -20.91
N ALA A 181 0.22 11.94 -21.52
CA ALA A 181 0.18 11.55 -22.91
C ALA A 181 -1.00 10.62 -23.24
N LEU A 182 -1.29 9.65 -22.37
CA LEU A 182 -2.43 8.75 -22.52
C LEU A 182 -3.77 9.51 -22.46
N ILE A 183 -3.93 10.40 -21.51
CA ILE A 183 -5.14 11.22 -21.32
C ILE A 183 -5.35 12.15 -22.54
N GLN A 184 -4.28 12.80 -23.04
CA GLN A 184 -4.35 13.66 -24.21
C GLN A 184 -4.76 12.90 -25.48
N THR A 185 -4.25 11.70 -25.65
CA THR A 185 -4.59 10.83 -26.81
C THR A 185 -6.08 10.46 -26.80
N GLN A 186 -6.64 10.12 -25.65
CA GLN A 186 -8.07 9.85 -25.51
C GLN A 186 -8.92 11.07 -25.87
N THR A 187 -8.62 12.22 -25.29
CA THR A 187 -9.36 13.48 -25.52
C THR A 187 -9.39 13.87 -27.00
N SER A 188 -8.26 13.68 -27.69
CA SER A 188 -8.13 13.94 -29.12
C SER A 188 -8.98 12.98 -29.97
N ALA A 189 -9.01 11.69 -29.62
CA ALA A 189 -9.81 10.69 -30.31
C ALA A 189 -11.31 10.92 -30.15
N GLU A 190 -11.77 11.31 -28.94
CA GLU A 190 -13.17 11.65 -28.68
C GLU A 190 -13.62 12.90 -29.44
N SER A 191 -12.78 13.93 -29.49
CA SER A 191 -13.04 15.15 -30.24
C SER A 191 -13.20 14.88 -31.73
N THR A 192 -12.36 14.00 -32.31
CA THR A 192 -12.42 13.58 -33.71
C THR A 192 -13.70 12.77 -34.00
N LYS A 193 -14.09 11.86 -33.10
CA LYS A 193 -15.32 11.07 -33.21
C LYS A 193 -16.59 11.94 -33.18
N ARG A 194 -16.57 12.99 -32.35
CA ARG A 194 -17.69 13.94 -32.21
C ARG A 194 -17.85 14.83 -33.47
N ARG A 195 -16.72 15.22 -34.09
CA ARG A 195 -16.74 15.98 -35.37
C ARG A 195 -17.27 15.17 -36.54
N ARG A 196 -17.02 13.85 -36.60
CA ARG A 196 -17.50 12.96 -37.67
C ARG A 196 -18.97 12.58 -37.57
N ARG A 197 -19.61 12.84 -36.42
CA ARG A 197 -21.03 12.55 -36.17
C ARG A 197 -21.95 13.77 -36.38
N ARG A 198 -21.37 14.94 -36.67
CA ARG A 198 -22.08 16.17 -37.05
C ARG A 198 -21.97 16.41 -38.57
#